data_6aa43f2817d0dd3b5926e442dd172409
#
_entry.id   6aa43f2817d0dd3b5926e442dd172409
#
_cell.length_a   1.000
_cell.length_b   1.000
_cell.length_c   1.000
_cell.angle_alpha   90.00
_cell.angle_beta   90.00
_cell.angle_gamma   90.00
#
_symmetry.space_group_name_H-M   'P 1'
#
loop_
_entity.id
_entity.type
_entity.pdbx_description
1 polymer ?
#
loop_
_entity_poly.entity_id
_entity_poly.type
_entity_poly.pdbx_seq_one_letter_code
_entity_poly.pdbx_strand_id
1 'polypeptide(L)'
;NGSTLRPKSAPAKGVGGKSSGAVSWLNDIANLTHLVEQGGSRRGAQMIMLADWHPDIIEFIISKMQNPKVLKWLIENSKDEQIKYEAEKKLKFVPLSRIEKEIYESLAENKNVPVHVSDYAREQLANGGSLSVANPEFLSGANISVTLTKDFMDAVKNDKMFELRFPDLEHYNSEQKAVYDEHWHEVGDVREWEALGYPIKTYRTIRARDLWDLISF
;
A
#
# COMPACT_ATOMS: atom_id res chain seq x y z
N ASN A 1 3.43 -8.46 13.07
CA ASN A 1 2.08 -8.40 12.53
C ASN A 1 1.51 -6.99 12.74
N GLY A 2 1.09 -6.32 11.67
CA GLY A 2 0.53 -4.97 11.72
C GLY A 2 -0.99 -4.93 11.87
N SER A 3 -1.66 -6.09 11.89
CA SER A 3 -3.13 -6.16 11.84
C SER A 3 -3.83 -5.59 13.08
N THR A 4 -3.11 -5.45 14.19
CA THR A 4 -3.62 -4.83 15.42
C THR A 4 -3.45 -3.31 15.46
N LEU A 5 -2.70 -2.73 14.53
CA LEU A 5 -2.52 -1.28 14.43
C LEU A 5 -3.81 -0.61 13.98
N ARG A 6 -4.09 0.57 14.53
CA ARG A 6 -5.28 1.34 14.17
C ARG A 6 -5.23 1.75 12.70
N PRO A 7 -6.33 1.56 11.95
CA PRO A 7 -6.38 1.98 10.57
C PRO A 7 -6.39 3.51 10.45
N LYS A 8 -6.11 3.97 9.26
CA LYS A 8 -6.16 5.39 8.90
C LYS A 8 -7.53 5.99 9.22
N SER A 9 -7.52 7.18 9.78
CA SER A 9 -8.70 7.91 10.21
C SER A 9 -9.45 7.33 11.42
N ALA A 10 -9.02 6.23 12.02
CA ALA A 10 -9.54 5.78 13.31
C ALA A 10 -9.24 6.82 14.42
N PRO A 11 -10.08 6.92 15.47
CA PRO A 11 -9.82 7.84 16.58
C PRO A 11 -8.48 7.56 17.27
N ALA A 12 -7.69 8.60 17.49
CA ALA A 12 -6.46 8.53 18.27
C ALA A 12 -6.73 8.86 19.75
N LYS A 13 -6.12 8.09 20.66
CA LYS A 13 -6.32 8.29 22.11
C LYS A 13 -5.70 9.62 22.55
N GLY A 14 -6.45 10.39 23.31
CA GLY A 14 -5.93 11.52 24.14
C GLY A 14 -5.83 12.89 23.48
N VAL A 15 -5.93 13.02 22.15
CA VAL A 15 -5.71 14.31 21.46
C VAL A 15 -6.82 14.73 20.50
N GLY A 16 -7.96 14.02 20.46
CA GLY A 16 -9.03 14.32 19.50
C GLY A 16 -8.61 14.18 18.02
N GLY A 17 -7.45 13.58 17.77
CA GLY A 17 -6.87 13.39 16.44
C GLY A 17 -7.30 12.07 15.78
N LYS A 18 -6.84 11.88 14.54
CA LYS A 18 -7.06 10.65 13.76
C LYS A 18 -5.75 9.91 13.54
N SER A 19 -5.82 8.59 13.50
CA SER A 19 -4.67 7.73 13.17
C SER A 19 -4.16 8.01 11.77
N SER A 20 -2.83 8.01 11.61
CA SER A 20 -2.16 8.05 10.30
C SER A 20 -2.26 6.72 9.53
N GLY A 21 -2.68 5.66 10.21
CA GLY A 21 -2.84 4.32 9.66
C GLY A 21 -1.68 3.37 9.96
N ALA A 22 -1.94 2.08 9.75
CA ALA A 22 -0.95 1.03 9.98
C ALA A 22 0.28 1.18 9.06
N VAL A 23 0.07 1.58 7.80
CA VAL A 23 1.13 1.62 6.77
C VAL A 23 2.21 2.65 7.11
N SER A 24 1.86 3.82 7.67
CA SER A 24 2.84 4.82 8.10
C SER A 24 3.72 4.32 9.24
N TRP A 25 3.13 3.65 10.25
CA TRP A 25 3.87 3.02 11.34
C TRP A 25 4.81 1.92 10.86
N LEU A 26 4.33 1.09 9.93
CA LEU A 26 5.11 0.00 9.37
C LEU A 26 6.30 0.51 8.55
N ASN A 27 6.17 1.69 7.91
CA ASN A 27 7.28 2.35 7.24
C ASN A 27 8.38 2.81 8.21
N ASP A 28 8.01 3.36 9.36
CA ASP A 28 9.00 3.78 10.36
C ASP A 28 9.77 2.57 10.92
N ILE A 29 9.08 1.46 11.16
CA ILE A 29 9.71 0.20 11.56
C ILE A 29 10.62 -0.35 10.45
N ALA A 30 10.20 -0.28 9.18
CA ALA A 30 11.04 -0.68 8.04
C ALA A 30 12.31 0.17 7.91
N ASN A 31 12.22 1.48 8.18
CA ASN A 31 13.37 2.39 8.18
C ASN A 31 14.38 2.03 9.27
N LEU A 32 13.95 1.59 10.44
CA LEU A 32 14.84 1.10 11.50
C LEU A 32 15.70 -0.08 11.02
N THR A 33 15.17 -0.94 10.14
CA THR A 33 15.90 -2.09 9.59
C THR A 33 17.11 -1.67 8.77
N HIS A 34 17.07 -0.50 8.12
CA HIS A 34 18.22 0.05 7.40
C HIS A 34 19.32 0.58 8.32
N LEU A 35 18.96 0.99 9.54
CA LEU A 35 19.90 1.54 10.52
C LEU A 35 20.63 0.43 11.29
N VAL A 36 20.09 -0.79 11.32
CA VAL A 36 20.68 -1.91 12.04
C VAL A 36 21.62 -2.68 11.13
N GLU A 37 22.92 -2.40 11.24
CA GLU A 37 23.98 -3.20 10.63
C GLU A 37 24.58 -4.16 11.67
N GLN A 38 24.52 -5.44 11.37
CA GLN A 38 25.17 -6.48 12.19
C GLN A 38 26.56 -6.79 11.61
N GLY A 39 27.61 -6.27 12.26
CA GLY A 39 28.99 -6.67 11.98
C GLY A 39 29.51 -6.36 10.57
N GLY A 40 29.03 -5.29 9.93
CA GLY A 40 29.58 -4.75 8.67
C GLY A 40 29.24 -5.51 7.38
N SER A 41 28.56 -6.67 7.45
CA SER A 41 28.24 -7.45 6.25
C SER A 41 26.78 -7.93 6.15
N ARG A 42 26.02 -7.88 7.23
CA ARG A 42 24.59 -8.27 7.22
C ARG A 42 23.70 -7.08 7.54
N ARG A 43 22.84 -6.73 6.58
CA ARG A 43 21.74 -5.78 6.80
C ARG A 43 20.63 -6.46 7.61
N GLY A 44 19.90 -5.69 8.40
CA GLY A 44 18.69 -6.16 9.06
C GLY A 44 17.71 -6.73 8.03
N ALA A 45 16.97 -7.77 8.42
CA ALA A 45 15.90 -8.34 7.60
C ALA A 45 14.60 -8.33 8.40
N GLN A 46 13.51 -7.89 7.79
CA GLN A 46 12.21 -7.81 8.40
C GLN A 46 11.12 -8.28 7.45
N MET A 47 10.12 -8.97 7.99
CA MET A 47 8.88 -9.25 7.31
C MET A 47 7.74 -8.56 8.05
N ILE A 48 6.94 -7.81 7.33
CA ILE A 48 5.75 -7.12 7.85
C ILE A 48 4.52 -7.82 7.28
N MET A 49 3.57 -8.15 8.15
CA MET A 49 2.33 -8.81 7.76
C MET A 49 1.13 -7.95 8.09
N LEU A 50 0.13 -7.93 7.19
CA LEU A 50 -1.17 -7.32 7.41
C LEU A 50 -2.27 -8.30 6.96
N ALA A 51 -3.37 -8.37 7.72
CA ALA A 51 -4.48 -9.24 7.38
C ALA A 51 -5.34 -8.67 6.24
N ASP A 52 -5.93 -9.55 5.46
CA ASP A 52 -6.81 -9.23 4.32
C ASP A 52 -8.02 -8.36 4.70
N TRP A 53 -8.52 -8.50 5.92
CA TRP A 53 -9.65 -7.74 6.46
C TRP A 53 -9.29 -6.33 6.97
N HIS A 54 -7.99 -5.99 7.05
CA HIS A 54 -7.57 -4.69 7.61
C HIS A 54 -7.94 -3.54 6.67
N PRO A 55 -8.50 -2.42 7.18
CA PRO A 55 -8.90 -1.29 6.33
C PRO A 55 -7.80 -0.69 5.45
N ASP A 56 -6.54 -0.74 5.92
CA ASP A 56 -5.39 -0.18 5.20
C ASP A 56 -4.73 -1.18 4.23
N ILE A 57 -5.35 -2.34 3.95
CA ILE A 57 -4.73 -3.41 3.15
C ILE A 57 -4.38 -2.96 1.72
N ILE A 58 -5.22 -2.15 1.08
CA ILE A 58 -5.00 -1.64 -0.27
C ILE A 58 -3.77 -0.73 -0.29
N GLU A 59 -3.70 0.25 0.63
CA GLU A 59 -2.53 1.13 0.77
C GLU A 59 -1.26 0.32 1.05
N PHE A 60 -1.35 -0.73 1.89
CA PHE A 60 -0.24 -1.60 2.23
C PHE A 60 0.35 -2.31 1.01
N ILE A 61 -0.48 -2.92 0.18
CA ILE A 61 -0.03 -3.64 -1.02
C ILE A 61 0.58 -2.67 -2.03
N ILE A 62 -0.11 -1.58 -2.35
CA ILE A 62 0.32 -0.61 -3.35
C ILE A 62 1.59 0.13 -2.90
N SER A 63 1.77 0.36 -1.60
CA SER A 63 2.92 1.07 -1.06
C SER A 63 4.27 0.43 -1.45
N LYS A 64 4.30 -0.89 -1.68
CA LYS A 64 5.50 -1.65 -2.07
C LYS A 64 5.69 -1.73 -3.58
N MET A 65 4.72 -1.33 -4.39
CA MET A 65 4.84 -1.37 -5.84
C MET A 65 5.85 -0.35 -6.34
N GLN A 66 6.83 -0.82 -7.14
CA GLN A 66 7.95 -0.01 -7.64
C GLN A 66 7.93 0.16 -9.17
N ASN A 67 6.96 -0.44 -9.86
CA ASN A 67 6.88 -0.37 -11.32
C ASN A 67 5.84 0.67 -11.76
N PRO A 68 6.25 1.81 -12.38
CA PRO A 68 5.31 2.83 -12.84
C PRO A 68 4.29 2.32 -13.87
N LYS A 69 4.66 1.32 -14.70
CA LYS A 69 3.75 0.73 -15.70
C LYS A 69 2.62 -0.05 -15.03
N VAL A 70 2.92 -0.75 -13.93
CA VAL A 70 1.93 -1.46 -13.12
C VAL A 70 0.95 -0.48 -12.47
N LEU A 71 1.47 0.58 -11.86
CA LEU A 71 0.65 1.62 -11.24
C LEU A 71 -0.27 2.29 -12.27
N LYS A 72 0.26 2.64 -13.46
CA LYS A 72 -0.53 3.19 -14.56
C LYS A 72 -1.62 2.21 -14.99
N TRP A 73 -1.30 0.93 -15.13
CA TRP A 73 -2.26 -0.10 -15.50
C TRP A 73 -3.39 -0.23 -14.46
N LEU A 74 -3.06 -0.18 -13.16
CA LEU A 74 -4.07 -0.20 -12.09
C LEU A 74 -5.01 1.01 -12.15
N ILE A 75 -4.48 2.20 -12.44
CA ILE A 75 -5.27 3.43 -12.59
C ILE A 75 -6.27 3.29 -13.76
N GLU A 76 -5.81 2.74 -14.88
CA GLU A 76 -6.61 2.64 -16.11
C GLU A 76 -7.63 1.48 -16.06
N ASN A 77 -7.34 0.37 -15.38
CA ASN A 77 -8.09 -0.87 -15.48
C ASN A 77 -8.81 -1.30 -14.19
N SER A 78 -8.42 -0.82 -13.02
CA SER A 78 -9.12 -1.17 -11.79
C SER A 78 -10.55 -0.61 -11.81
N LYS A 79 -11.49 -1.37 -11.27
CA LYS A 79 -12.87 -0.92 -11.04
C LYS A 79 -13.05 -0.30 -9.65
N ASP A 80 -12.09 -0.51 -8.76
CA ASP A 80 -12.13 -0.01 -7.39
C ASP A 80 -11.44 1.35 -7.28
N GLU A 81 -12.16 2.36 -6.80
CA GLU A 81 -11.69 3.75 -6.72
C GLU A 81 -10.55 3.94 -5.70
N GLN A 82 -10.48 3.11 -4.66
CA GLN A 82 -9.38 3.20 -3.69
C GLN A 82 -8.07 2.66 -4.28
N ILE A 83 -8.16 1.58 -5.05
CA ILE A 83 -6.99 1.03 -5.77
C ILE A 83 -6.44 2.09 -6.72
N LYS A 84 -7.31 2.75 -7.49
CA LYS A 84 -6.90 3.86 -8.38
C LYS A 84 -6.24 4.98 -7.59
N TYR A 85 -6.90 5.45 -6.53
CA TYR A 85 -6.42 6.55 -5.70
C TYR A 85 -5.02 6.27 -5.11
N GLU A 86 -4.81 5.09 -4.52
CA GLU A 86 -3.51 4.75 -3.94
C GLU A 86 -2.43 4.57 -5.03
N ALA A 87 -2.80 4.05 -6.20
CA ALA A 87 -1.89 3.95 -7.34
C ALA A 87 -1.52 5.33 -7.91
N GLU A 88 -2.47 6.25 -8.05
CA GLU A 88 -2.23 7.64 -8.47
C GLU A 88 -1.30 8.38 -7.50
N LYS A 89 -1.56 8.26 -6.20
CA LYS A 89 -0.73 8.84 -5.14
C LYS A 89 0.72 8.33 -5.18
N LYS A 90 0.92 7.09 -5.61
CA LYS A 90 2.23 6.44 -5.74
C LYS A 90 2.93 6.78 -7.06
N LEU A 91 2.20 7.19 -8.08
CA LEU A 91 2.72 7.54 -9.39
C LEU A 91 3.10 9.02 -9.46
N LYS A 92 4.28 9.31 -10.03
CA LYS A 92 4.77 10.68 -10.20
C LYS A 92 5.21 10.89 -11.64
N PHE A 93 4.78 11.99 -12.25
CA PHE A 93 5.35 12.44 -13.51
C PHE A 93 6.62 13.25 -13.26
N VAL A 94 7.70 12.88 -13.93
CA VAL A 94 8.98 13.59 -13.89
C VAL A 94 9.23 14.21 -15.26
N PRO A 95 9.14 15.53 -15.39
CA PRO A 95 9.40 16.20 -16.66
C PRO A 95 10.86 16.04 -17.06
N LEU A 96 11.11 16.06 -18.38
CA LEU A 96 12.49 16.06 -18.89
C LEU A 96 13.23 17.30 -18.38
N SER A 97 14.42 17.04 -17.85
CA SER A 97 15.36 18.13 -17.57
C SER A 97 15.84 18.77 -18.89
N ARG A 98 16.38 19.99 -18.79
CA ARG A 98 16.97 20.67 -19.96
C ARG A 98 18.02 19.83 -20.68
N ILE A 99 18.87 19.17 -19.91
CA ILE A 99 19.97 18.33 -20.47
C ILE A 99 19.40 17.11 -21.18
N GLU A 100 18.43 16.41 -20.58
CA GLU A 100 17.78 15.25 -21.20
C GLU A 100 17.07 15.64 -22.49
N LYS A 101 16.39 16.80 -22.50
CA LYS A 101 15.74 17.34 -23.69
C LYS A 101 16.73 17.57 -24.82
N GLU A 102 17.85 18.26 -24.55
CA GLU A 102 18.91 18.52 -25.52
C GLU A 102 19.52 17.21 -26.04
N ILE A 103 19.72 16.19 -25.19
CA ILE A 103 20.20 14.87 -25.60
C ILE A 103 19.20 14.17 -26.51
N TYR A 104 17.90 14.14 -26.15
CA TYR A 104 16.89 13.48 -26.97
C TYR A 104 16.65 14.22 -28.30
N GLU A 105 16.70 15.53 -28.34
CA GLU A 105 16.67 16.31 -29.57
C GLU A 105 17.82 15.92 -30.50
N SER A 106 19.04 15.84 -29.96
CA SER A 106 20.22 15.41 -30.73
C SER A 106 20.12 13.99 -31.27
N LEU A 107 19.59 13.04 -30.46
CA LEU A 107 19.38 11.64 -30.84
C LEU A 107 18.25 11.49 -31.88
N ALA A 108 17.19 12.27 -31.77
CA ALA A 108 16.05 12.24 -32.67
C ALA A 108 16.41 12.70 -34.09
N GLU A 109 17.37 13.62 -34.22
CA GLU A 109 17.82 14.20 -35.49
C GLU A 109 19.03 13.48 -36.08
N ASN A 110 19.76 12.69 -35.29
CA ASN A 110 20.99 12.04 -35.72
C ASN A 110 20.71 10.83 -36.63
N LYS A 111 21.10 10.96 -37.90
CA LYS A 111 20.93 9.91 -38.90
C LYS A 111 21.89 8.72 -38.74
N ASN A 112 22.92 8.83 -37.88
CA ASN A 112 23.91 7.79 -37.65
C ASN A 112 23.58 6.87 -36.48
N VAL A 113 22.48 7.12 -35.76
CA VAL A 113 22.01 6.23 -34.71
C VAL A 113 20.98 5.22 -35.26
N PRO A 114 20.86 4.02 -34.65
CA PRO A 114 19.83 3.07 -35.02
C PRO A 114 18.41 3.67 -34.91
N VAL A 115 17.54 3.29 -35.86
CA VAL A 115 16.16 3.84 -35.94
C VAL A 115 15.40 3.72 -34.61
N HIS A 116 15.53 2.59 -33.90
CA HIS A 116 14.86 2.41 -32.61
C HIS A 116 15.32 3.40 -31.54
N VAL A 117 16.57 3.90 -31.61
CA VAL A 117 17.10 4.92 -30.69
C VAL A 117 16.50 6.30 -31.00
N SER A 118 16.43 6.67 -32.28
CA SER A 118 15.82 7.94 -32.69
C SER A 118 14.31 7.95 -32.44
N ASP A 119 13.62 6.82 -32.64
CA ASP A 119 12.18 6.70 -32.34
C ASP A 119 11.92 6.79 -30.85
N TYR A 120 12.72 6.14 -30.01
CA TYR A 120 12.64 6.28 -28.56
C TYR A 120 12.85 7.73 -28.12
N ALA A 121 13.85 8.42 -28.68
CA ALA A 121 14.10 9.81 -28.36
C ALA A 121 12.92 10.72 -28.74
N ARG A 122 12.30 10.51 -29.90
CA ARG A 122 11.09 11.23 -30.33
C ARG A 122 9.91 10.96 -29.39
N GLU A 123 9.74 9.72 -28.95
CA GLU A 123 8.70 9.35 -27.98
C GLU A 123 8.91 10.06 -26.64
N GLN A 124 10.14 10.11 -26.12
CA GLN A 124 10.46 10.80 -24.88
C GLN A 124 10.19 12.31 -24.99
N LEU A 125 10.55 12.93 -26.10
CA LEU A 125 10.26 14.35 -26.38
C LEU A 125 8.75 14.62 -26.47
N ALA A 126 7.99 13.74 -27.15
CA ALA A 126 6.55 13.85 -27.29
C ALA A 126 5.83 13.70 -25.94
N ASN A 127 6.30 12.80 -25.10
CA ASN A 127 5.78 12.58 -23.75
C ASN A 127 6.16 13.71 -22.77
N GLY A 128 7.21 14.48 -23.06
CA GLY A 128 7.70 15.58 -22.22
C GLY A 128 8.29 15.16 -20.89
N GLY A 129 8.40 13.85 -20.63
CA GLY A 129 8.89 13.28 -19.38
C GLY A 129 8.55 11.81 -19.23
N SER A 130 8.81 11.28 -18.07
CA SER A 130 8.57 9.87 -17.74
C SER A 130 7.76 9.71 -16.45
N LEU A 131 7.05 8.57 -16.35
CA LEU A 131 6.40 8.17 -15.11
C LEU A 131 7.42 7.52 -14.17
N SER A 132 7.40 7.93 -12.93
CA SER A 132 8.26 7.41 -11.86
C SER A 132 7.43 7.10 -10.62
N VAL A 133 8.03 6.46 -9.65
CA VAL A 133 7.40 6.12 -8.37
C VAL A 133 7.71 7.22 -7.36
N ALA A 134 6.68 7.73 -6.69
CA ALA A 134 6.85 8.61 -5.54
C ALA A 134 7.36 7.78 -4.34
N ASN A 135 8.33 8.32 -3.61
CA ASN A 135 8.91 7.68 -2.43
C ASN A 135 9.35 6.21 -2.66
N PRO A 136 10.34 5.96 -3.54
CA PRO A 136 10.80 4.60 -3.84
C PRO A 136 11.36 3.87 -2.61
N GLU A 137 11.87 4.61 -1.62
CA GLU A 137 12.40 4.07 -0.35
C GLU A 137 11.32 3.65 0.65
N PHE A 138 10.03 3.96 0.39
CA PHE A 138 8.94 3.63 1.28
C PHE A 138 8.81 2.10 1.43
N LEU A 139 8.85 1.60 2.66
CA LEU A 139 8.86 0.17 3.02
C LEU A 139 10.00 -0.65 2.37
N SER A 140 11.08 0.01 1.87
CA SER A 140 12.17 -0.71 1.19
C SER A 140 12.94 -1.65 2.13
N GLY A 141 13.03 -1.33 3.43
CA GLY A 141 13.72 -2.13 4.45
C GLY A 141 12.97 -3.39 4.91
N ALA A 142 11.78 -3.66 4.41
CA ALA A 142 10.98 -4.81 4.83
C ALA A 142 10.37 -5.57 3.65
N ASN A 143 10.25 -6.89 3.79
CA ASN A 143 9.35 -7.69 2.98
C ASN A 143 7.93 -7.53 3.50
N ILE A 144 6.93 -7.55 2.63
CA ILE A 144 5.52 -7.52 3.02
C ILE A 144 4.83 -8.85 2.71
N SER A 145 3.85 -9.20 3.52
CA SER A 145 3.02 -10.38 3.31
C SER A 145 1.58 -10.07 3.73
N VAL A 146 0.62 -10.64 3.02
CA VAL A 146 -0.81 -10.56 3.37
C VAL A 146 -1.21 -11.87 4.03
N THR A 147 -1.80 -11.78 5.22
CA THR A 147 -2.40 -12.95 5.88
C THR A 147 -3.79 -13.15 5.32
N LEU A 148 -3.99 -14.28 4.63
CA LEU A 148 -5.27 -14.60 3.97
C LEU A 148 -6.14 -15.44 4.91
N THR A 149 -7.38 -15.02 5.09
CA THR A 149 -8.38 -15.75 5.86
C THR A 149 -9.19 -16.70 4.97
N LYS A 150 -9.77 -17.74 5.60
CA LYS A 150 -10.67 -18.66 4.89
C LYS A 150 -11.87 -17.90 4.30
N ASP A 151 -12.44 -16.96 5.05
CA ASP A 151 -13.60 -16.18 4.64
C ASP A 151 -13.31 -15.34 3.41
N PHE A 152 -12.12 -14.72 3.35
CA PHE A 152 -11.66 -14.01 2.15
C PHE A 152 -11.54 -14.95 0.95
N MET A 153 -10.90 -16.09 1.12
CA MET A 153 -10.72 -17.07 0.03
C MET A 153 -12.05 -17.64 -0.46
N ASP A 154 -13.01 -17.85 0.43
CA ASP A 154 -14.37 -18.28 0.06
C ASP A 154 -15.12 -17.14 -0.66
N ALA A 155 -14.92 -15.89 -0.28
CA ALA A 155 -15.47 -14.73 -0.99
C ALA A 155 -14.86 -14.58 -2.40
N VAL A 156 -13.55 -14.79 -2.56
CA VAL A 156 -12.87 -14.80 -3.87
C VAL A 156 -13.42 -15.88 -4.80
N LYS A 157 -13.53 -17.12 -4.30
CA LYS A 157 -14.07 -18.25 -5.08
C LYS A 157 -15.50 -18.03 -5.56
N ASN A 158 -16.33 -17.42 -4.72
CA ASN A 158 -17.75 -17.20 -4.96
C ASN A 158 -18.05 -15.81 -5.53
N ASP A 159 -17.03 -15.04 -5.90
CA ASP A 159 -17.14 -13.68 -6.44
C ASP A 159 -18.02 -12.75 -5.60
N LYS A 160 -17.81 -12.77 -4.28
CA LYS A 160 -18.57 -12.00 -3.31
C LYS A 160 -17.87 -10.71 -2.93
N MET A 161 -18.65 -9.82 -2.32
CA MET A 161 -18.11 -8.65 -1.62
C MET A 161 -17.43 -9.09 -0.31
N PHE A 162 -16.38 -8.38 0.05
CA PHE A 162 -15.60 -8.60 1.28
C PHE A 162 -15.47 -7.29 2.05
N GLU A 163 -15.62 -7.35 3.36
CA GLU A 163 -15.61 -6.18 4.23
C GLU A 163 -14.23 -5.98 4.87
N LEU A 164 -13.71 -4.77 4.74
CA LEU A 164 -12.53 -4.31 5.46
C LEU A 164 -13.00 -3.72 6.79
N ARG A 165 -12.64 -4.38 7.89
CA ARG A 165 -13.23 -4.17 9.21
C ARG A 165 -12.18 -3.93 10.28
N PHE A 166 -12.58 -3.22 11.33
CA PHE A 166 -11.74 -3.00 12.52
C PHE A 166 -12.64 -2.73 13.74
N PRO A 167 -12.16 -2.92 15.00
CA PRO A 167 -12.92 -2.54 16.19
C PRO A 167 -13.48 -1.12 16.14
N ASP A 168 -14.75 -0.96 16.52
CA ASP A 168 -15.48 0.32 16.40
C ASP A 168 -15.12 1.30 17.54
N LEU A 169 -13.88 1.76 17.51
CA LEU A 169 -13.33 2.63 18.55
C LEU A 169 -14.06 3.97 18.71
N GLU A 170 -14.82 4.36 17.70
CA GLU A 170 -15.59 5.60 17.71
C GLU A 170 -16.77 5.51 18.68
N HIS A 171 -17.47 4.37 18.69
CA HIS A 171 -18.69 4.16 19.46
C HIS A 171 -18.47 3.36 20.74
N TYR A 172 -17.25 2.93 21.05
CA TYR A 172 -16.94 2.23 22.29
C TYR A 172 -17.16 3.13 23.51
N ASN A 173 -17.83 2.58 24.52
CA ASN A 173 -17.87 3.19 25.85
C ASN A 173 -16.51 3.08 26.59
N SER A 174 -16.41 3.62 27.79
CA SER A 174 -15.16 3.63 28.55
C SER A 174 -14.65 2.24 28.92
N GLU A 175 -15.54 1.30 29.25
CA GLU A 175 -15.19 -0.08 29.58
C GLU A 175 -14.67 -0.82 28.35
N GLN A 176 -15.37 -0.71 27.22
CA GLN A 176 -14.95 -1.32 25.96
C GLN A 176 -13.60 -0.79 25.47
N LYS A 177 -13.34 0.51 25.67
CA LYS A 177 -12.03 1.12 25.39
C LYS A 177 -10.92 0.56 26.28
N ALA A 178 -11.19 0.34 27.54
CA ALA A 178 -10.22 -0.26 28.46
C ALA A 178 -9.90 -1.69 28.04
N VAL A 179 -10.91 -2.51 27.74
CA VAL A 179 -10.73 -3.90 27.26
C VAL A 179 -9.98 -3.92 25.93
N TYR A 180 -10.30 -3.00 24.99
CA TYR A 180 -9.56 -2.89 23.74
C TYR A 180 -8.07 -2.56 23.98
N ASP A 181 -7.77 -1.62 24.82
CA ASP A 181 -6.38 -1.22 25.11
C ASP A 181 -5.58 -2.36 25.78
N GLU A 182 -6.26 -3.22 26.54
CA GLU A 182 -5.62 -4.32 27.30
C GLU A 182 -5.50 -5.62 26.45
N HIS A 183 -6.52 -5.97 25.66
CA HIS A 183 -6.63 -7.32 25.09
C HIS A 183 -6.62 -7.37 23.55
N TRP A 184 -6.89 -6.26 22.85
CA TRP A 184 -6.94 -6.29 21.38
C TRP A 184 -5.65 -6.82 20.75
N HIS A 185 -4.50 -6.47 21.30
CA HIS A 185 -3.20 -6.89 20.77
C HIS A 185 -2.95 -8.40 20.91
N GLU A 186 -3.61 -9.06 21.87
CA GLU A 186 -3.53 -10.50 22.09
C GLU A 186 -4.47 -11.26 21.14
N VAL A 187 -5.70 -10.76 20.96
CA VAL A 187 -6.69 -11.37 20.07
C VAL A 187 -6.30 -11.18 18.60
N GLY A 188 -6.07 -9.97 18.16
CA GLY A 188 -5.51 -9.61 16.86
C GLY A 188 -6.32 -10.04 15.63
N ASP A 189 -7.56 -10.52 15.79
CA ASP A 189 -8.47 -10.92 14.72
C ASP A 189 -9.86 -10.34 14.95
N VAL A 190 -10.40 -9.61 13.95
CA VAL A 190 -11.71 -8.95 14.08
C VAL A 190 -12.87 -9.91 14.27
N ARG A 191 -12.77 -11.14 13.77
CA ARG A 191 -13.84 -12.15 13.88
C ARG A 191 -13.89 -12.73 15.29
N GLU A 192 -12.73 -12.98 15.88
CA GLU A 192 -12.63 -13.43 17.27
C GLU A 192 -13.09 -12.30 18.21
N TRP A 193 -12.71 -11.06 17.92
CA TRP A 193 -13.12 -9.89 18.69
C TRP A 193 -14.65 -9.67 18.63
N GLU A 194 -15.24 -9.81 17.46
CA GLU A 194 -16.69 -9.77 17.25
C GLU A 194 -17.41 -10.92 18.01
N ALA A 195 -16.84 -12.12 17.98
CA ALA A 195 -17.37 -13.28 18.71
C ALA A 195 -17.35 -13.11 20.24
N LEU A 196 -16.43 -12.29 20.76
CA LEU A 196 -16.42 -11.87 22.17
C LEU A 196 -17.49 -10.82 22.50
N GLY A 197 -18.26 -10.34 21.52
CA GLY A 197 -19.36 -9.40 21.69
C GLY A 197 -18.96 -7.93 21.56
N TYR A 198 -17.76 -7.62 21.07
CA TYR A 198 -17.33 -6.23 20.85
C TYR A 198 -17.70 -5.74 19.45
N PRO A 199 -18.32 -4.54 19.34
CA PRO A 199 -18.71 -3.97 18.05
C PRO A 199 -17.54 -3.80 17.08
N ILE A 200 -17.79 -4.17 15.82
CA ILE A 200 -16.87 -4.01 14.71
C ILE A 200 -17.45 -2.99 13.72
N LYS A 201 -16.61 -2.11 13.19
CA LYS A 201 -16.94 -1.15 12.16
C LYS A 201 -16.43 -1.65 10.80
N THR A 202 -17.31 -1.67 9.81
CA THR A 202 -16.93 -1.84 8.40
C THR A 202 -16.49 -0.47 7.87
N TYR A 203 -15.20 -0.36 7.54
CA TYR A 203 -14.63 0.85 6.96
C TYR A 203 -14.92 0.92 5.48
N ARG A 204 -14.95 -0.25 4.82
CA ARG A 204 -15.14 -0.36 3.40
C ARG A 204 -15.58 -1.77 3.00
N THR A 205 -16.26 -1.87 1.88
CA THR A 205 -16.58 -3.13 1.21
C THR A 205 -15.96 -3.13 -0.19
N ILE A 206 -15.26 -4.20 -0.54
CA ILE A 206 -14.60 -4.39 -1.83
C ILE A 206 -15.01 -5.73 -2.44
N ARG A 207 -15.03 -5.85 -3.76
CA ARG A 207 -15.16 -7.16 -4.41
C ARG A 207 -13.91 -7.99 -4.10
N ALA A 208 -14.09 -9.16 -3.49
CA ALA A 208 -12.97 -9.98 -3.03
C ALA A 208 -11.99 -10.33 -4.15
N ARG A 209 -12.51 -10.53 -5.37
CA ARG A 209 -11.67 -10.82 -6.55
C ARG A 209 -10.78 -9.65 -6.94
N ASP A 210 -11.26 -8.41 -6.85
CA ASP A 210 -10.45 -7.23 -7.17
C ASP A 210 -9.30 -7.06 -6.17
N LEU A 211 -9.54 -7.36 -4.88
CA LEU A 211 -8.49 -7.37 -3.88
C LEU A 211 -7.50 -8.54 -4.08
N TRP A 212 -8.01 -9.72 -4.47
CA TRP A 212 -7.17 -10.87 -4.79
C TRP A 212 -6.26 -10.61 -5.99
N ASP A 213 -6.80 -10.03 -7.06
CA ASP A 213 -6.03 -9.66 -8.24
C ASP A 213 -4.93 -8.66 -7.87
N LEU A 214 -5.21 -7.70 -6.98
CA LEU A 214 -4.21 -6.77 -6.47
C LEU A 214 -3.12 -7.46 -5.63
N ILE A 215 -3.45 -8.47 -4.81
CA ILE A 215 -2.49 -9.25 -4.00
C ILE A 215 -1.59 -10.11 -4.88
N SER A 216 -2.14 -10.68 -5.95
CA SER A 216 -1.45 -11.62 -6.84
C SER A 216 -0.66 -10.95 -7.96
N PHE A 217 -0.75 -9.63 -8.10
CA PHE A 217 -0.07 -8.83 -9.11
C PHE A 217 1.41 -8.67 -8.76
#